data_32c4675a92d5586b5cfe09356885d136
#
_entry.id   32c4675a92d5586b5cfe09356885d136
#
_cell.length_a   1.000
_cell.length_b   1.000
_cell.length_c   1.000
_cell.angle_alpha   90.00
_cell.angle_beta   90.00
_cell.angle_gamma   90.00
#
_symmetry.space_group_name_H-M   'P 1'
#
loop_
_entity.id
_entity.type
_entity.pdbx_description
1 polymer ?
#
loop_
_entity_poly.entity_id
_entity_poly.type
_entity_poly.pdbx_seq_one_letter_code
_entity_poly.pdbx_strand_id
1 'polypeptide(L)'
;YLGYENNPHYNIEYSNNKDSGYTTFSTGVTDDNGNTQSYWDAGSVFCWNSLTLNVQARYVKISPTEDNYEDSLLELVFLDSNGKKLEPVNRDEYTNLFDEQDEFEGRASAMNGTYFDEIYHGRTAYEMIHKLYCYENTHPPLGKIFIACGVLMFGMNPFGWRFMGTLFGVFM
;
A
#
# COMPACT_ATOMS: atom_id res chain seq x y z
N TYR A 1 -0.99 1.66 2.44
CA TYR A 1 -1.03 0.79 1.26
C TYR A 1 -1.49 1.58 0.04
N LEU A 2 -0.81 1.47 -1.07
CA LEU A 2 -1.11 2.19 -2.30
C LEU A 2 -1.69 1.24 -3.35
N GLY A 3 -2.67 1.74 -4.10
CA GLY A 3 -3.20 1.10 -5.29
C GLY A 3 -2.34 1.35 -6.54
N TYR A 4 -2.95 1.28 -7.71
CA TYR A 4 -2.26 1.57 -8.97
C TYR A 4 -2.09 3.08 -9.14
N GLU A 5 -0.86 3.50 -9.32
CA GLU A 5 -0.49 4.91 -9.53
C GLU A 5 0.72 5.04 -10.45
N ASN A 6 0.75 6.15 -11.18
CA ASN A 6 1.96 6.63 -11.84
C ASN A 6 2.55 7.76 -11.00
N ASN A 7 3.73 7.54 -10.38
CA ASN A 7 4.40 8.51 -9.50
C ASN A 7 3.54 8.93 -8.28
N PRO A 8 3.38 8.06 -7.28
CA PRO A 8 2.55 8.32 -6.11
C PRO A 8 3.20 9.37 -5.18
N HIS A 9 2.94 10.63 -5.44
CA HIS A 9 3.47 11.76 -4.70
C HIS A 9 2.38 12.42 -3.86
N TYR A 10 2.63 12.58 -2.56
CA TYR A 10 1.69 13.19 -1.63
C TYR A 10 2.29 14.38 -0.89
N ASN A 11 1.51 15.46 -0.81
CA ASN A 11 1.76 16.54 0.12
C ASN A 11 1.30 16.10 1.51
N ILE A 12 2.17 16.24 2.49
CA ILE A 12 1.88 15.95 3.88
C ILE A 12 2.02 17.24 4.68
N GLU A 13 0.94 17.65 5.34
CA GLU A 13 0.93 18.82 6.22
C GLU A 13 0.48 18.41 7.62
N TYR A 14 1.04 19.01 8.63
CA TYR A 14 0.69 18.69 10.02
C TYR A 14 0.57 19.94 10.88
N SER A 15 -0.34 19.91 11.88
CA SER A 15 -0.60 21.01 12.81
C SER A 15 -1.12 20.51 14.15
N ASN A 16 -1.01 21.35 15.16
CA ASN A 16 -1.72 21.16 16.44
C ASN A 16 -3.05 21.90 16.50
N ASN A 17 -3.38 22.71 15.49
CA ASN A 17 -4.65 23.42 15.35
C ASN A 17 -5.35 22.96 14.06
N LYS A 18 -6.68 22.67 14.16
CA LYS A 18 -7.47 22.14 13.04
C LYS A 18 -7.49 23.06 11.81
N ASP A 19 -7.57 24.37 12.05
CA ASP A 19 -7.92 25.32 10.99
C ASP A 19 -6.73 26.21 10.55
N SER A 20 -5.57 26.07 11.20
CA SER A 20 -4.43 26.95 10.93
C SER A 20 -3.07 26.38 11.38
N GLY A 21 -1.98 27.05 10.99
CA GLY A 21 -0.64 26.73 11.48
C GLY A 21 -0.09 25.40 10.94
N TYR A 22 -0.51 25.00 9.75
CA TYR A 22 0.02 23.82 9.10
C TYR A 22 1.44 24.06 8.62
N THR A 23 2.29 23.09 8.90
CA THR A 23 3.66 22.99 8.40
C THR A 23 3.70 21.87 7.36
N THR A 24 4.24 22.17 6.19
CA THR A 24 4.43 21.17 5.15
C THR A 24 5.62 20.28 5.49
N PHE A 25 5.45 18.98 5.35
CA PHE A 25 6.54 18.03 5.45
C PHE A 25 7.58 18.31 4.34
N SER A 26 8.85 18.16 4.69
CA SER A 26 9.95 18.24 3.74
C SER A 26 10.86 17.03 3.93
N THR A 27 11.23 16.40 2.83
CA THR A 27 12.18 15.27 2.85
C THR A 27 13.61 15.70 3.18
N GLY A 28 13.91 17.00 3.08
CA GLY A 28 15.28 17.53 3.15
C GLY A 28 16.13 17.23 1.91
N VAL A 29 15.58 16.54 0.91
CA VAL A 29 16.24 16.32 -0.38
C VAL A 29 16.11 17.59 -1.21
N THR A 30 17.21 18.07 -1.75
CA THR A 30 17.25 19.28 -2.59
C THR A 30 17.59 18.87 -4.03
N ASP A 31 16.81 19.37 -4.98
CA ASP A 31 17.06 19.15 -6.41
C ASP A 31 18.30 19.93 -6.92
N ASP A 32 18.69 19.67 -8.17
CA ASP A 32 19.85 20.33 -8.81
C ASP A 32 19.68 21.87 -8.94
N ASN A 33 18.46 22.40 -8.79
CA ASN A 33 18.13 23.81 -8.84
C ASN A 33 18.08 24.47 -7.45
N GLY A 34 18.32 23.69 -6.38
CA GLY A 34 18.31 24.16 -5.00
C GLY A 34 16.93 24.19 -4.34
N ASN A 35 15.88 23.59 -4.95
CA ASN A 35 14.55 23.49 -4.34
C ASN A 35 14.47 22.25 -3.47
N THR A 36 14.00 22.42 -2.24
CA THR A 36 13.79 21.28 -1.34
C THR A 36 12.46 20.61 -1.65
N GLN A 37 12.49 19.28 -1.81
CA GLN A 37 11.32 18.47 -2.05
C GLN A 37 10.37 18.55 -0.86
N SER A 38 9.13 18.98 -1.11
CA SER A 38 8.07 19.17 -0.11
C SER A 38 6.97 18.11 -0.17
N TYR A 39 7.16 17.09 -0.95
CA TYR A 39 6.21 15.97 -1.08
C TYR A 39 6.88 14.65 -0.69
N TRP A 40 6.06 13.68 -0.34
CA TRP A 40 6.47 12.30 -0.13
C TRP A 40 6.33 11.51 -1.43
N ASP A 41 7.46 10.99 -1.91
CA ASP A 41 7.51 10.00 -2.98
C ASP A 41 7.34 8.61 -2.34
N ALA A 42 6.18 8.02 -2.52
CA ALA A 42 5.87 6.73 -1.95
C ALA A 42 6.53 5.56 -2.71
N GLY A 43 6.91 5.76 -3.95
CA GLY A 43 7.81 4.89 -4.72
C GLY A 43 7.23 3.58 -5.22
N SER A 44 6.43 2.86 -4.43
CA SER A 44 5.97 1.51 -4.76
C SER A 44 4.47 1.37 -4.59
N VAL A 45 3.81 0.76 -5.57
CA VAL A 45 2.37 0.45 -5.56
C VAL A 45 2.11 -0.98 -5.09
N PHE A 46 0.88 -1.28 -4.68
CA PHE A 46 0.42 -2.59 -4.19
C PHE A 46 1.23 -3.15 -3.01
N CYS A 47 1.80 -2.27 -2.22
CA CYS A 47 2.53 -2.63 -1.00
C CYS A 47 2.43 -1.52 0.05
N TRP A 48 2.85 -1.86 1.28
CA TRP A 48 2.98 -0.87 2.34
C TRP A 48 4.21 -0.01 2.12
N ASN A 49 4.01 1.29 2.11
CA ASN A 49 5.07 2.31 2.11
C ASN A 49 5.08 3.00 3.46
N SER A 50 6.23 3.42 3.93
CA SER A 50 6.36 4.06 5.24
C SER A 50 7.00 5.45 5.12
N LEU A 51 6.47 6.38 5.91
CA LEU A 51 7.03 7.71 6.08
C LEU A 51 7.22 7.97 7.57
N THR A 52 8.39 8.44 7.96
CA THR A 52 8.67 8.86 9.34
C THR A 52 8.63 10.37 9.44
N LEU A 53 7.64 10.91 10.11
CA LEU A 53 7.47 12.36 10.28
C LEU A 53 8.29 12.94 11.43
N ASN A 54 8.51 12.17 12.51
CA ASN A 54 9.19 12.60 13.74
C ASN A 54 8.63 13.92 14.33
N VAL A 55 7.31 14.09 14.31
CA VAL A 55 6.63 15.31 14.75
C VAL A 55 5.60 15.00 15.82
N GLN A 56 5.31 15.99 16.66
CA GLN A 56 4.15 15.98 17.54
C GLN A 56 3.05 16.82 16.89
N ALA A 57 2.06 16.18 16.34
CA ALA A 57 0.94 16.84 15.68
C ALA A 57 -0.38 16.17 16.06
N ARG A 58 -1.44 16.97 16.09
CA ARG A 58 -2.81 16.49 16.32
C ARG A 58 -3.59 16.30 15.03
N TYR A 59 -3.23 17.02 14.00
CA TYR A 59 -3.89 17.01 12.69
C TYR A 59 -2.85 16.76 11.61
N VAL A 60 -3.17 15.87 10.70
CA VAL A 60 -2.38 15.57 9.51
C VAL A 60 -3.30 15.69 8.30
N LYS A 61 -2.84 16.38 7.27
CA LYS A 61 -3.47 16.41 5.96
C LYS A 61 -2.59 15.66 4.97
N ILE A 62 -3.21 14.81 4.17
CA ILE A 62 -2.57 14.07 3.09
C ILE A 62 -3.35 14.41 1.83
N SER A 63 -2.65 14.90 0.81
CA SER A 63 -3.27 15.23 -0.47
C SER A 63 -2.30 14.87 -1.61
N PRO A 64 -2.81 14.41 -2.78
CA PRO A 64 -1.97 14.21 -3.95
C PRO A 64 -1.32 15.53 -4.36
N THR A 65 -0.17 15.47 -5.03
CA THR A 65 0.53 16.67 -5.51
C THR A 65 -0.10 17.23 -6.79
N GLU A 66 -0.73 16.38 -7.58
CA GLU A 66 -1.42 16.70 -8.82
C GLU A 66 -2.84 16.14 -8.77
N ASP A 67 -3.77 16.75 -9.51
CA ASP A 67 -5.11 16.21 -9.71
C ASP A 67 -5.04 15.02 -10.69
N ASN A 68 -4.45 13.92 -10.23
CA ASN A 68 -4.35 12.70 -10.99
C ASN A 68 -5.46 11.74 -10.53
N TYR A 69 -6.37 11.38 -11.42
CA TYR A 69 -7.49 10.46 -11.14
C TYR A 69 -7.04 9.03 -10.82
N GLU A 70 -5.76 8.73 -10.97
CA GLU A 70 -5.17 7.41 -10.73
C GLU A 70 -4.55 7.28 -9.34
N ASP A 71 -4.53 8.34 -8.54
CA ASP A 71 -3.97 8.31 -7.19
C ASP A 71 -4.89 7.50 -6.26
N SER A 72 -4.40 6.36 -5.79
CA SER A 72 -5.15 5.41 -4.97
C SER A 72 -4.47 5.15 -3.63
N LEU A 73 -4.87 5.90 -2.62
CA LEU A 73 -4.53 5.57 -1.24
C LEU A 73 -5.60 4.62 -0.70
N LEU A 74 -5.26 3.36 -0.49
CA LEU A 74 -6.21 2.31 -0.13
C LEU A 74 -6.31 2.12 1.37
N GLU A 75 -5.20 2.18 2.10
CA GLU A 75 -5.18 1.98 3.54
C GLU A 75 -4.10 2.84 4.20
N LEU A 76 -4.41 3.44 5.36
CA LEU A 76 -3.51 4.26 6.16
C LEU A 76 -3.37 3.69 7.56
N VAL A 77 -2.14 3.56 8.03
CA VAL A 77 -1.83 3.22 9.42
C VAL A 77 -0.95 4.31 10.02
N PHE A 78 -1.39 4.88 11.12
CA PHE A 78 -0.59 5.81 11.92
C PHE A 78 0.03 5.07 13.10
N LEU A 79 1.32 5.28 13.33
CA LEU A 79 2.06 4.69 14.43
C LEU A 79 2.65 5.79 15.33
N ASP A 80 2.65 5.56 16.62
CA ASP A 80 3.43 6.37 17.56
C ASP A 80 4.91 6.00 17.53
N SER A 81 5.72 6.70 18.31
CA SER A 81 7.17 6.45 18.42
C SER A 81 7.53 5.07 18.96
N ASN A 82 6.58 4.33 19.55
CA ASN A 82 6.76 2.99 20.07
C ASN A 82 6.22 1.93 19.09
N GLY A 83 5.72 2.32 17.93
CA GLY A 83 5.11 1.44 16.94
C GLY A 83 3.67 1.02 17.28
N LYS A 84 3.03 1.68 18.23
CA LYS A 84 1.62 1.42 18.56
C LYS A 84 0.72 2.13 17.54
N LYS A 85 -0.29 1.43 17.04
CA LYS A 85 -1.30 1.99 16.14
C LYS A 85 -2.10 3.09 16.84
N LEU A 86 -2.27 4.20 16.12
CA LEU A 86 -3.08 5.34 16.52
C LEU A 86 -4.35 5.34 15.68
N GLU A 87 -5.51 5.48 16.34
CA GLU A 87 -6.78 5.57 15.64
C GLU A 87 -7.16 7.05 15.42
N PRO A 88 -7.34 7.50 14.15
CA PRO A 88 -7.85 8.83 13.86
C PRO A 88 -9.26 9.02 14.40
N VAL A 89 -9.55 10.20 14.99
CA VAL A 89 -10.86 10.50 15.56
C VAL A 89 -11.96 10.50 14.50
N ASN A 90 -11.63 10.86 13.27
CA ASN A 90 -12.55 10.94 12.13
C ASN A 90 -12.45 9.71 11.19
N ARG A 91 -12.00 8.55 11.69
CA ARG A 91 -11.91 7.32 10.89
C ARG A 91 -13.20 6.93 10.20
N ASP A 92 -14.34 7.20 10.85
CA ASP A 92 -15.67 6.85 10.33
C ASP A 92 -16.08 7.67 9.11
N GLU A 93 -15.42 8.81 8.86
CA GLU A 93 -15.60 9.62 7.65
C GLU A 93 -14.83 9.03 6.46
N TYR A 94 -13.85 8.16 6.73
CA TYR A 94 -12.92 7.57 5.75
C TYR A 94 -12.78 6.07 5.98
N THR A 95 -13.90 5.36 6.10
CA THR A 95 -13.91 3.93 6.46
C THR A 95 -13.01 3.08 5.60
N ASN A 96 -12.99 3.30 4.28
CA ASN A 96 -12.18 2.55 3.33
C ASN A 96 -10.65 2.79 3.44
N LEU A 97 -10.23 3.77 4.26
CA LEU A 97 -8.81 4.02 4.55
C LEU A 97 -8.35 3.40 5.88
N PHE A 98 -9.30 2.84 6.65
CA PHE A 98 -9.04 2.36 8.01
C PHE A 98 -9.76 1.05 8.33
N ASP A 99 -10.17 0.27 7.32
CA ASP A 99 -10.91 -0.98 7.50
C ASP A 99 -10.04 -2.23 7.51
N GLU A 100 -8.82 -2.15 7.00
CA GLU A 100 -7.88 -3.27 6.92
C GLU A 100 -6.67 -3.12 7.86
N GLN A 101 -6.86 -2.45 9.00
CA GLN A 101 -5.78 -2.18 9.97
C GLN A 101 -5.08 -3.44 10.50
N ASP A 102 -5.78 -4.57 10.50
CA ASP A 102 -5.24 -5.85 11.00
C ASP A 102 -4.30 -6.51 9.99
N GLU A 103 -4.37 -6.13 8.72
CA GLU A 103 -3.46 -6.61 7.67
C GLU A 103 -2.05 -6.00 7.78
N PHE A 104 -1.88 -4.96 8.59
CA PHE A 104 -0.59 -4.35 8.82
C PHE A 104 0.16 -5.02 9.99
N GLU A 105 1.23 -5.73 9.69
CA GLU A 105 2.07 -6.49 10.63
C GLU A 105 3.18 -5.65 11.31
N GLY A 106 3.01 -4.36 11.45
CA GLY A 106 3.95 -3.47 12.16
C GLY A 106 5.08 -2.90 11.30
N ARG A 107 5.31 -3.42 10.09
CA ARG A 107 6.28 -2.89 9.13
C ARG A 107 5.95 -3.32 7.70
N ALA A 108 6.35 -2.51 6.74
CA ALA A 108 6.32 -2.90 5.34
C ALA A 108 7.30 -4.05 5.09
N SER A 109 6.85 -5.11 4.42
CA SER A 109 7.67 -6.27 4.11
C SER A 109 7.17 -6.97 2.83
N ALA A 110 7.97 -7.86 2.26
CA ALA A 110 7.53 -8.71 1.15
C ALA A 110 6.39 -9.66 1.53
N MET A 111 6.10 -9.83 2.82
CA MET A 111 5.04 -10.72 3.31
C MET A 111 3.68 -10.02 3.48
N ASN A 112 3.61 -8.71 3.32
CA ASN A 112 2.37 -7.93 3.40
C ASN A 112 2.17 -6.98 2.22
N GLY A 113 2.61 -7.40 1.05
CA GLY A 113 2.44 -6.67 -0.20
C GLY A 113 2.66 -7.58 -1.40
N THR A 114 2.44 -7.05 -2.58
CA THR A 114 2.70 -7.72 -3.86
C THR A 114 3.93 -7.12 -4.53
N TYR A 115 4.58 -7.88 -5.37
CA TYR A 115 5.71 -7.44 -6.18
C TYR A 115 5.39 -7.58 -7.66
N PHE A 116 5.52 -6.50 -8.41
CA PHE A 116 5.31 -6.45 -9.84
C PHE A 116 3.95 -7.09 -10.25
N ASP A 117 3.94 -8.05 -11.18
CA ASP A 117 2.71 -8.70 -11.69
C ASP A 117 2.02 -9.66 -10.71
N GLU A 118 2.55 -9.84 -9.50
CA GLU A 118 1.90 -10.71 -8.50
C GLU A 118 0.46 -10.31 -8.21
N ILE A 119 0.15 -9.02 -8.25
CA ILE A 119 -1.21 -8.51 -8.01
C ILE A 119 -2.20 -9.10 -9.02
N TYR A 120 -1.84 -9.16 -10.30
CA TYR A 120 -2.70 -9.70 -11.35
C TYR A 120 -2.89 -11.20 -11.21
N HIS A 121 -1.83 -11.92 -10.86
CA HIS A 121 -1.87 -13.38 -10.72
C HIS A 121 -2.60 -13.81 -9.45
N GLY A 122 -2.36 -13.13 -8.33
CA GLY A 122 -3.09 -13.35 -7.07
C GLY A 122 -4.57 -13.04 -7.21
N ARG A 123 -4.92 -11.92 -7.83
CA ARG A 123 -6.30 -11.55 -8.14
C ARG A 123 -7.00 -12.60 -9.01
N THR A 124 -6.35 -13.02 -10.10
CA THR A 124 -6.95 -14.03 -10.99
C THR A 124 -7.13 -15.38 -10.28
N ALA A 125 -6.21 -15.78 -9.40
CA ALA A 125 -6.37 -16.95 -8.57
C ALA A 125 -7.61 -16.84 -7.66
N TYR A 126 -7.81 -15.69 -7.02
CA TYR A 126 -9.01 -15.39 -6.23
C TYR A 126 -10.28 -15.47 -7.09
N GLU A 127 -10.29 -14.83 -8.26
CA GLU A 127 -11.42 -14.82 -9.19
C GLU A 127 -11.79 -16.26 -9.63
N MET A 128 -10.79 -17.11 -9.93
CA MET A 128 -11.01 -18.53 -10.26
C MET A 128 -11.64 -19.32 -9.11
N ILE A 129 -11.13 -19.15 -7.89
CA ILE A 129 -11.63 -19.81 -6.69
C ILE A 129 -13.10 -19.46 -6.45
N HIS A 130 -13.44 -18.19 -6.61
CA HIS A 130 -14.80 -17.67 -6.39
C HIS A 130 -15.71 -17.74 -7.62
N LYS A 131 -15.24 -18.33 -8.73
CA LYS A 131 -15.98 -18.43 -10.01
C LYS A 131 -16.43 -17.09 -10.57
N LEU A 132 -15.60 -16.07 -10.36
CA LEU A 132 -15.78 -14.75 -10.93
C LEU A 132 -15.18 -14.71 -12.35
N TYR A 133 -15.52 -13.64 -13.08
CA TYR A 133 -14.88 -13.38 -14.36
C TYR A 133 -13.40 -13.02 -14.14
N CYS A 134 -12.50 -13.74 -14.84
CA CYS A 134 -11.07 -13.46 -14.75
C CYS A 134 -10.75 -12.21 -15.57
N TYR A 135 -10.38 -11.13 -14.89
CA TYR A 135 -10.05 -9.85 -15.51
C TYR A 135 -8.76 -9.95 -16.35
N GLU A 136 -7.73 -10.58 -15.80
CA GLU A 136 -6.46 -10.77 -16.48
C GLU A 136 -6.43 -12.17 -17.16
N ASN A 137 -6.43 -12.20 -18.49
CA ASN A 137 -6.47 -13.42 -19.30
C ASN A 137 -5.34 -13.51 -20.35
N THR A 138 -4.36 -12.59 -20.30
CA THR A 138 -3.26 -12.54 -21.28
C THR A 138 -2.20 -13.62 -21.03
N HIS A 139 -2.05 -14.08 -19.79
CA HIS A 139 -1.12 -15.15 -19.44
C HIS A 139 -1.79 -16.53 -19.42
N PRO A 140 -1.06 -17.61 -19.74
CA PRO A 140 -1.60 -18.96 -19.72
C PRO A 140 -2.22 -19.33 -18.37
N PRO A 141 -3.38 -20.00 -18.35
CA PRO A 141 -4.14 -20.21 -17.10
C PRO A 141 -3.51 -21.22 -16.15
N LEU A 142 -2.64 -22.11 -16.63
CA LEU A 142 -2.11 -23.21 -15.82
C LEU A 142 -1.31 -22.70 -14.60
N GLY A 143 -0.47 -21.69 -14.78
CA GLY A 143 0.28 -21.08 -13.66
C GLY A 143 -0.65 -20.50 -12.62
N LYS A 144 -1.72 -19.83 -13.05
CA LYS A 144 -2.73 -19.22 -12.15
C LYS A 144 -3.55 -20.29 -11.40
N ILE A 145 -3.80 -21.44 -12.02
CA ILE A 145 -4.44 -22.59 -11.35
C ILE A 145 -3.55 -23.10 -10.22
N PHE A 146 -2.24 -23.22 -10.44
CA PHE A 146 -1.31 -23.59 -9.35
C PHE A 146 -1.29 -22.54 -8.24
N ILE A 147 -1.28 -21.25 -8.57
CA ILE A 147 -1.39 -20.18 -7.58
C ILE A 147 -2.70 -20.32 -6.80
N ALA A 148 -3.83 -20.58 -7.47
CA ALA A 148 -5.12 -20.82 -6.82
C ALA A 148 -5.07 -22.03 -5.87
N CYS A 149 -4.36 -23.10 -6.22
CA CYS A 149 -4.15 -24.22 -5.29
C CYS A 149 -3.38 -23.80 -4.03
N GLY A 150 -2.33 -22.99 -4.18
CA GLY A 150 -1.59 -22.46 -3.04
C GLY A 150 -2.46 -21.56 -2.15
N VAL A 151 -3.28 -20.70 -2.77
CA VAL A 151 -4.24 -19.83 -2.05
C VAL A 151 -5.30 -20.65 -1.31
N LEU A 152 -5.82 -21.72 -1.92
CA LEU A 152 -6.78 -22.62 -1.25
C LEU A 152 -6.17 -23.34 -0.03
N MET A 153 -4.88 -23.66 -0.07
CA MET A 153 -4.19 -24.37 1.02
C MET A 153 -3.77 -23.44 2.16
N PHE A 154 -3.36 -22.23 1.87
CA PHE A 154 -2.67 -21.34 2.82
C PHE A 154 -3.32 -19.97 2.99
N GLY A 155 -4.43 -19.71 2.28
CA GLY A 155 -5.14 -18.43 2.32
C GLY A 155 -4.64 -17.42 1.29
N MET A 156 -5.41 -16.33 1.13
CA MET A 156 -5.10 -15.24 0.21
C MET A 156 -4.08 -14.29 0.85
N ASN A 157 -2.83 -14.70 0.82
CA ASN A 157 -1.68 -13.96 1.37
C ASN A 157 -0.41 -14.26 0.56
N PRO A 158 0.69 -13.51 0.74
CA PRO A 158 1.92 -13.69 -0.03
C PRO A 158 2.52 -15.10 0.04
N PHE A 159 2.40 -15.80 1.16
CA PHE A 159 2.83 -17.18 1.24
C PHE A 159 1.97 -18.08 0.34
N GLY A 160 0.64 -17.94 0.41
CA GLY A 160 -0.31 -18.74 -0.38
C GLY A 160 -0.07 -18.62 -1.89
N TRP A 161 -0.01 -17.41 -2.42
CA TRP A 161 0.17 -17.26 -3.87
C TRP A 161 1.60 -17.50 -4.37
N ARG A 162 2.64 -17.41 -3.52
CA ARG A 162 4.04 -17.70 -3.87
C ARG A 162 4.43 -19.16 -3.69
N PHE A 163 3.70 -19.91 -2.88
CA PHE A 163 4.06 -21.27 -2.48
C PHE A 163 4.32 -22.20 -3.66
N MET A 164 3.37 -22.29 -4.59
CA MET A 164 3.49 -23.20 -5.74
C MET A 164 4.64 -22.80 -6.67
N GLY A 165 4.83 -21.50 -6.92
CA GLY A 165 5.97 -21.02 -7.72
C GLY A 165 7.29 -21.38 -7.09
N THR A 166 7.42 -21.20 -5.78
CA THR A 166 8.62 -21.59 -5.01
C THR A 166 8.85 -23.09 -5.06
N LEU A 167 7.80 -23.90 -4.88
CA LEU A 167 7.87 -25.36 -4.94
C LEU A 167 8.40 -25.83 -6.30
N PHE A 168 7.86 -25.33 -7.39
CA PHE A 168 8.34 -25.68 -8.74
C PHE A 168 9.80 -25.20 -8.95
N GLY A 169 10.16 -24.03 -8.46
CA GLY A 169 11.55 -23.53 -8.57
C GLY A 169 12.57 -24.38 -7.82
N VAL A 170 12.18 -25.02 -6.71
CA VAL A 170 13.07 -25.94 -5.96
C VAL A 170 13.28 -27.27 -6.69
N PHE A 171 12.31 -27.73 -7.47
CA PHE A 171 12.38 -29.01 -8.19
C PHE A 171 12.91 -28.90 -9.62
N MET A 172 13.24 -27.71 -10.09
CA MET A 172 13.91 -27.48 -11.38
C MET A 172 15.42 -27.55 -11.27
#